data_668fd73b4d61f846f2247ccd5c2f9ae9
#
_entry.id   668fd73b4d61f846f2247ccd5c2f9ae9
#
_cell.length_a   1.000
_cell.length_b   1.000
_cell.length_c   1.000
_cell.angle_alpha   90.00
_cell.angle_beta   90.00
_cell.angle_gamma   90.00
#
_symmetry.space_group_name_H-M   'P 1'
#
loop_
_entity.id
_entity.type
_entity.pdbx_description
1 polymer ?
#
loop_
_entity_poly.entity_id
_entity_poly.type
_entity_poly.pdbx_seq_one_letter_code
_entity_poly.pdbx_strand_id
1 'polypeptide(L)'
;MPLKRETFPIADIYVPVKRRATLKPELVQEIAASMLEVGQQTPIMVRQDGARLVLVEGLHRLEACKALGETTIQGYLVQARKH
;
A
#
# COMPACT_ATOMS: atom_id res chain seq x y z
N MET A 1 -6.51 17.05 12.15
CA MET A 1 -5.10 17.07 11.77
C MET A 1 -4.91 16.35 10.44
N PRO A 2 -4.23 16.96 9.49
CA PRO A 2 -3.94 16.26 8.24
C PRO A 2 -2.98 15.11 8.49
N LEU A 3 -3.18 14.02 7.78
CA LEU A 3 -2.29 12.88 7.85
C LEU A 3 -0.98 13.23 7.16
N LYS A 4 0.11 12.79 7.74
CA LYS A 4 1.44 13.02 7.18
C LYS A 4 1.83 11.88 6.25
N ARG A 5 2.26 12.22 5.05
CA ARG A 5 2.77 11.22 4.11
C ARG A 5 4.14 10.73 4.57
N GLU A 6 4.31 9.42 4.58
CA GLU A 6 5.57 8.79 4.99
C GLU A 6 5.96 7.73 3.97
N THR A 7 7.21 7.33 4.02
CA THR A 7 7.73 6.25 3.18
C THR A 7 7.90 5.01 4.03
N PHE A 8 7.33 3.91 3.58
CA PHE A 8 7.37 2.63 4.31
C PHE A 8 8.09 1.56 3.49
N PRO A 9 8.88 0.69 4.14
CA PRO A 9 9.41 -0.49 3.46
C PRO A 9 8.28 -1.45 3.10
N ILE A 10 8.20 -1.85 1.85
CA ILE A 10 7.15 -2.75 1.39
C ILE A 10 7.20 -4.08 2.15
N ALA A 11 8.42 -4.55 2.43
CA ALA A 11 8.60 -5.82 3.14
C ALA A 11 8.01 -5.83 4.54
N ASP A 12 7.81 -4.66 5.14
CA ASP A 12 7.28 -4.55 6.50
C ASP A 12 5.76 -4.46 6.55
N ILE A 13 5.11 -4.44 5.39
CA ILE A 13 3.65 -4.27 5.32
C ILE A 13 2.97 -5.63 5.22
N TYR A 14 2.18 -5.96 6.23
CA TYR A 14 1.37 -7.16 6.24
C TYR A 14 0.05 -6.92 5.53
N VAL A 15 -0.31 -7.82 4.62
CA VAL A 15 -1.58 -7.75 3.91
C VAL A 15 -2.51 -8.82 4.47
N PRO A 16 -3.64 -8.43 5.08
CA PRO A 16 -4.58 -9.42 5.61
C PRO A 16 -5.10 -10.36 4.52
N VAL A 17 -5.32 -11.61 4.90
CA VAL A 17 -5.75 -12.66 3.95
C VAL A 17 -7.02 -12.26 3.21
N LYS A 18 -7.98 -11.65 3.90
CA LYS A 18 -9.23 -11.22 3.28
C LYS A 18 -8.99 -10.19 2.17
N ARG A 19 -8.00 -9.32 2.35
CA ARG A 19 -7.63 -8.34 1.34
C ARG A 19 -7.03 -9.01 0.12
N ARG A 20 -6.18 -10.01 0.32
CA ARG A 20 -5.55 -10.73 -0.78
C ARG A 20 -6.55 -11.39 -1.69
N ALA A 21 -7.68 -11.83 -1.13
CA ALA A 21 -8.73 -12.49 -1.91
C ALA A 21 -9.40 -11.54 -2.91
N THR A 22 -9.25 -10.23 -2.73
CA THR A 22 -9.85 -9.24 -3.64
C THR A 22 -8.90 -8.81 -4.76
N LEU A 23 -7.70 -9.39 -4.82
CA LEU A 23 -6.68 -8.99 -5.78
C LEU A 23 -7.10 -9.32 -7.21
N LYS A 24 -7.00 -8.31 -8.08
CA LYS A 24 -7.28 -8.46 -9.51
C LYS A 24 -5.99 -8.17 -10.28
N PRO A 25 -5.35 -9.21 -10.86
CA PRO A 25 -4.06 -9.01 -11.54
C PRO A 25 -4.10 -8.00 -12.67
N GLU A 26 -5.20 -7.94 -13.41
CA GLU A 26 -5.33 -6.97 -14.49
C GLU A 26 -5.33 -5.54 -14.00
N LEU A 27 -5.90 -5.29 -12.82
CA LEU A 27 -5.90 -3.96 -12.22
C LEU A 27 -4.50 -3.60 -11.73
N VAL A 28 -3.76 -4.58 -11.21
CA VAL A 28 -2.36 -4.36 -10.82
C VAL A 28 -1.54 -3.91 -12.03
N GLN A 29 -1.73 -4.57 -13.18
CA GLN A 29 -1.00 -4.22 -14.38
C GLN A 29 -1.35 -2.82 -14.88
N GLU A 30 -2.63 -2.46 -14.83
CA GLU A 30 -3.06 -1.12 -15.23
C GLU A 30 -2.43 -0.04 -14.36
N ILE A 31 -2.41 -0.27 -13.05
CA ILE A 31 -1.82 0.69 -12.11
C ILE A 31 -0.32 0.78 -12.34
N ALA A 32 0.36 -0.35 -12.51
CA ALA A 32 1.79 -0.36 -12.76
C ALA A 32 2.14 0.40 -14.04
N ALA A 33 1.38 0.19 -15.10
CA ALA A 33 1.60 0.91 -16.36
C ALA A 33 1.39 2.42 -16.18
N SER A 34 0.35 2.80 -15.46
CA SER A 34 0.07 4.20 -15.18
C SER A 34 1.19 4.85 -14.37
N MET A 35 1.74 4.13 -13.39
CA MET A 35 2.83 4.64 -12.58
C MET A 35 4.09 4.87 -13.40
N LEU A 36 4.39 3.97 -14.34
CA LEU A 36 5.54 4.13 -15.23
C LEU A 36 5.37 5.33 -16.16
N GLU A 37 4.14 5.57 -16.62
CA GLU A 37 3.87 6.65 -17.56
C GLU A 37 3.82 8.02 -16.88
N VAL A 38 3.13 8.11 -15.76
CA VAL A 38 2.89 9.37 -15.07
C VAL A 38 3.91 9.67 -13.99
N GLY A 39 4.48 8.63 -13.39
CA GLY A 39 5.47 8.79 -12.33
C GLY A 39 4.91 9.16 -10.97
N GLN A 40 3.59 9.20 -10.82
CA GLN A 40 2.94 9.53 -9.56
C GLN A 40 2.38 8.30 -8.89
N GLN A 41 2.45 8.29 -7.55
CA GLN A 41 1.89 7.21 -6.75
C GLN A 41 0.83 7.80 -5.82
N THR A 42 -0.34 7.18 -5.82
CA THR A 42 -1.35 7.47 -4.82
C THR A 42 -0.92 6.78 -3.53
N PRO A 43 -0.87 7.49 -2.39
CA PRO A 43 -0.44 6.86 -1.14
C PRO A 43 -1.40 5.76 -0.69
N ILE A 44 -0.84 4.73 -0.09
CA ILE A 44 -1.63 3.70 0.58
C ILE A 44 -1.93 4.13 2.01
N MET A 45 -2.75 3.35 2.71
CA MET A 45 -3.01 3.56 4.13
C MET A 45 -2.61 2.32 4.91
N VAL A 46 -1.84 2.51 5.96
CA VAL A 46 -1.41 1.42 6.84
C VAL A 46 -1.69 1.82 8.29
N ARG A 47 -1.85 0.83 9.15
CA ARG A 47 -1.97 1.06 10.58
C ARG A 47 -0.89 0.28 11.33
N GLN A 48 -0.53 0.79 12.50
CA GLN A 48 0.42 0.11 13.37
C GLN A 48 -0.30 -0.97 14.16
N ASP A 49 0.27 -2.17 14.17
CA ASP A 49 -0.25 -3.29 14.95
C ASP A 49 0.94 -3.97 15.61
N GLY A 50 1.24 -3.55 16.85
CA GLY A 50 2.44 -4.00 17.51
C GLY A 50 3.68 -3.57 16.74
N ALA A 51 4.52 -4.51 16.38
CA ALA A 51 5.75 -4.23 15.67
C ALA A 51 5.59 -4.21 14.15
N ARG A 52 4.39 -4.47 13.64
CA ARG A 52 4.18 -4.55 12.19
C ARG A 52 3.23 -3.49 11.69
N LEU A 53 3.32 -3.24 10.39
CA LEU A 53 2.39 -2.37 9.68
C LEU A 53 1.38 -3.25 8.96
N VAL A 54 0.10 -2.88 9.03
CA VAL A 54 -0.98 -3.65 8.42
C VAL A 54 -1.65 -2.77 7.36
N LEU A 55 -1.77 -3.30 6.14
CA LEU A 55 -2.41 -2.58 5.06
C LEU A 55 -3.89 -2.36 5.37
N VAL A 56 -4.32 -1.10 5.30
CA VAL A 56 -5.72 -0.71 5.45
C VAL A 56 -6.36 -0.53 4.08
N GLU A 57 -5.67 0.17 3.18
CA GLU A 57 -6.19 0.45 1.83
C GLU A 57 -5.04 0.62 0.85
N GLY A 58 -5.24 0.17 -0.38
CA GLY A 58 -4.26 0.32 -1.45
C GLY A 58 -3.60 -0.97 -1.88
N LEU A 59 -4.31 -2.10 -1.78
CA LEU A 59 -3.76 -3.41 -2.14
C LEU A 59 -3.18 -3.45 -3.55
N HIS A 60 -3.95 -2.99 -4.54
CA HIS A 60 -3.52 -3.07 -5.93
C HIS A 60 -2.32 -2.16 -6.20
N ARG A 61 -2.27 -1.03 -5.53
CA ARG A 61 -1.12 -0.13 -5.65
C ARG A 61 0.12 -0.71 -5.01
N LEU A 62 -0.03 -1.36 -3.85
CA LEU A 62 1.08 -2.05 -3.21
C LEU A 62 1.64 -3.14 -4.11
N GLU A 63 0.75 -3.95 -4.71
CA GLU A 63 1.17 -5.01 -5.61
C GLU A 63 1.80 -4.47 -6.89
N ALA A 64 1.31 -3.34 -7.40
CA ALA A 64 1.91 -2.68 -8.56
C ALA A 64 3.34 -2.23 -8.26
N CYS A 65 3.57 -1.66 -7.08
CA CYS A 65 4.91 -1.27 -6.66
C CYS A 65 5.85 -2.47 -6.59
N LYS A 66 5.36 -3.59 -6.04
CA LYS A 66 6.16 -4.82 -6.01
C LYS A 66 6.50 -5.31 -7.41
N ALA A 67 5.53 -5.27 -8.32
CA ALA A 67 5.72 -5.70 -9.69
C ALA A 67 6.75 -4.84 -10.42
N LEU A 68 6.87 -3.57 -10.05
CA LEU A 68 7.84 -2.66 -10.62
C LEU A 68 9.22 -2.74 -9.96
N GLY A 69 9.38 -3.61 -8.97
CA GLY A 69 10.66 -3.77 -8.28
C GLY A 69 10.94 -2.72 -7.23
N GLU A 70 9.92 -1.99 -6.79
CA GLU A 70 10.10 -0.99 -5.74
C GLU A 70 10.28 -1.67 -4.39
N THR A 71 11.09 -1.07 -3.54
CA THR A 71 11.32 -1.57 -2.18
C THR A 71 10.60 -0.74 -1.13
N THR A 72 10.16 0.45 -1.47
CA THR A 72 9.43 1.34 -0.58
C THR A 72 8.17 1.85 -1.25
N ILE A 73 7.23 2.33 -0.43
CA ILE A 73 5.98 2.90 -0.92
C ILE A 73 5.56 4.04 -0.02
N GLN A 74 4.95 5.05 -0.60
CA GLN A 74 4.43 6.16 0.18
C GLN A 74 3.04 5.86 0.70
N GLY A 75 2.77 6.29 1.91
CA GLY A 75 1.48 6.04 2.51
C GLY A 75 1.21 6.95 3.69
N TYR A 76 0.05 6.75 4.27
CA TYR A 76 -0.36 7.44 5.49
C TYR A 76 -0.48 6.41 6.61
N LEU A 77 0.08 6.76 7.76
CA LEU A 77 -0.11 5.95 8.96
C LEU A 77 -1.41 6.40 9.61
N VAL A 78 -2.40 5.52 9.62
CA VAL A 78 -3.69 5.82 10.25
C VAL A 78 -3.77 5.05 11.55
N GLN A 79 -4.46 5.61 12.54
CA GLN A 79 -4.57 4.96 13.83
C GLN A 79 -5.71 3.96 13.81
N ALA A 80 -5.46 2.80 14.44
CA ALA A 80 -6.52 1.83 14.64
C ALA A 80 -7.56 2.42 15.56
N ARG A 81 -8.85 2.20 15.23
CA ARG A 81 -9.92 2.60 16.11
C ARG A 81 -9.88 1.79 17.38
N LYS A 82 -10.03 2.49 18.50
CA LYS A 82 -10.19 1.83 19.78
C LYS A 82 -11.63 1.92 20.19
N HIS A 83 -12.15 0.85 20.70
CA HIS A 83 -13.50 0.79 21.21
C HIS A 83 -13.49 0.37 22.67
#